data_c71aab8ba8d27af1a6dc8fd5e1d0b46e
#
_entry.id   c71aab8ba8d27af1a6dc8fd5e1d0b46e
#
_cell.length_a   1.000
_cell.length_b   1.000
_cell.length_c   1.000
_cell.angle_alpha   90.00
_cell.angle_beta   90.00
_cell.angle_gamma   90.00
#
_symmetry.space_group_name_H-M   'P 1'
#
loop_
_entity.id
_entity.type
_entity.pdbx_description
1 polymer ?
#
loop_
_entity_poly.entity_id
_entity_poly.type
_entity_poly.pdbx_seq_one_letter_code
_entity_poly.pdbx_strand_id
1 'polypeptide(L)'
;MKLEEYKEWLKENGNYEEVMAYEIAKKLIWFHESEYYETVEDLFPRHILTKGNERIEFDLIIKLSWKTNTGRKFERLIGVEFKETDMKKVILQAIRRREYVDYMYIATRNLIVDYIDLFHLADFQIGWIIYTEDFVKLLIPSRMYPSTAVYDLLKALARKXVDEAISESRVKIKSLAEFAGGD
;
A
#
# COMPACT_ATOMS: atom_id res chain seq x y z
N MET A 1 0.25 -7.50 6.46
CA MET A 1 1.45 -7.65 7.32
C MET A 1 1.81 -6.33 7.96
N LYS A 2 2.55 -6.38 9.04
CA LYS A 2 3.02 -5.18 9.71
C LYS A 2 4.27 -4.63 9.01
N LEU A 3 4.62 -3.40 9.33
CA LEU A 3 5.75 -2.72 8.69
C LEU A 3 7.06 -3.52 8.79
N GLU A 4 7.36 -4.09 9.97
CA GLU A 4 8.60 -4.84 10.13
C GLU A 4 8.57 -6.16 9.35
N GLU A 5 7.39 -6.76 9.19
CA GLU A 5 7.24 -7.95 8.35
C GLU A 5 7.46 -7.60 6.88
N TYR A 6 7.04 -6.41 6.47
CA TYR A 6 7.27 -5.92 5.10
C TYR A 6 8.77 -5.80 4.83
N LYS A 7 9.53 -5.32 5.80
CA LYS A 7 10.98 -5.23 5.67
C LYS A 7 11.59 -6.61 5.36
N GLU A 8 11.14 -7.64 6.09
CA GLU A 8 11.62 -8.99 5.84
C GLU A 8 11.14 -9.53 4.49
N TRP A 9 9.89 -9.24 4.13
CA TRP A 9 9.35 -9.64 2.84
C TRP A 9 10.19 -9.05 1.69
N LEU A 10 10.60 -7.79 1.83
CA LEU A 10 11.40 -7.12 0.81
C LEU A 10 12.77 -7.78 0.62
N LYS A 11 13.36 -8.32 1.67
CA LYS A 11 14.66 -9.00 1.56
C LYS A 11 14.56 -10.20 0.62
N GLU A 12 13.42 -10.88 0.61
CA GLU A 12 13.23 -12.08 -0.21
C GLU A 12 12.61 -11.79 -1.56
N ASN A 13 11.78 -10.75 -1.66
CA ASN A 13 10.94 -10.52 -2.84
C ASN A 13 11.17 -9.18 -3.52
N GLY A 14 11.88 -8.26 -2.89
CA GLY A 14 12.03 -6.92 -3.40
C GLY A 14 12.84 -6.85 -4.68
N ASN A 15 12.54 -5.86 -5.51
CA ASN A 15 13.28 -5.61 -6.73
C ASN A 15 14.00 -4.27 -6.66
N TYR A 16 14.68 -3.89 -7.74
CA TYR A 16 15.51 -2.68 -7.72
C TYR A 16 14.69 -1.39 -7.57
N GLU A 17 13.42 -1.41 -7.91
CA GLU A 17 12.56 -0.24 -7.72
C GLU A 17 12.06 -0.11 -6.28
N GLU A 18 12.19 -1.18 -5.50
CA GLU A 18 11.68 -1.24 -4.13
C GLU A 18 12.78 -1.13 -3.07
N VAL A 19 13.96 -0.71 -3.47
CA VAL A 19 15.13 -0.70 -2.57
C VAL A 19 14.89 0.17 -1.34
N MET A 20 14.08 1.22 -1.45
CA MET A 20 13.76 2.10 -0.33
C MET A 20 12.28 1.98 0.09
N ALA A 21 11.62 0.89 -0.30
CA ALA A 21 10.18 0.74 -0.08
C ALA A 21 9.82 0.73 1.42
N TYR A 22 10.65 0.11 2.25
CA TYR A 22 10.42 0.11 3.69
C TYR A 22 10.43 1.53 4.25
N GLU A 23 11.45 2.29 3.90
CA GLU A 23 11.58 3.68 4.38
C GLU A 23 10.45 4.55 3.85
N ILE A 24 10.04 4.31 2.61
CA ILE A 24 8.92 5.03 2.02
C ILE A 24 7.63 4.70 2.77
N ALA A 25 7.37 3.43 3.03
CA ALA A 25 6.19 3.02 3.78
C ALA A 25 6.19 3.64 5.18
N LYS A 26 7.32 3.60 5.86
CA LYS A 26 7.46 4.17 7.20
C LYS A 26 7.13 5.66 7.20
N LYS A 27 7.64 6.39 6.20
CA LYS A 27 7.39 7.82 6.06
C LYS A 27 5.91 8.11 5.84
N LEU A 28 5.25 7.32 4.99
CA LEU A 28 3.84 7.52 4.69
C LEU A 28 2.95 7.19 5.87
N ILE A 29 3.29 6.15 6.62
CA ILE A 29 2.54 5.82 7.84
C ILE A 29 2.65 6.98 8.82
N TRP A 30 3.87 7.46 9.05
CA TRP A 30 4.08 8.59 9.95
C TRP A 30 3.30 9.81 9.50
N PHE A 31 3.29 10.11 8.20
CA PHE A 31 2.62 11.31 7.68
C PHE A 31 1.10 11.22 7.79
N HIS A 32 0.53 10.02 7.61
CA HIS A 32 -0.93 9.85 7.52
C HIS A 32 -1.58 9.30 8.79
N GLU A 33 -0.80 8.90 9.79
CA GLU A 33 -1.38 8.35 11.01
C GLU A 33 -2.17 9.41 11.77
N SER A 34 -3.10 8.96 12.61
CA SER A 34 -3.90 9.87 13.41
C SER A 34 -3.02 10.59 14.44
N GLU A 35 -3.29 11.87 14.64
CA GLU A 35 -2.62 12.63 15.69
C GLU A 35 -3.18 12.32 17.08
N TYR A 36 -4.38 11.77 17.14
CA TYR A 36 -5.12 11.67 18.40
C TYR A 36 -5.37 10.25 18.85
N TYR A 37 -5.29 9.28 17.96
CA TYR A 37 -5.64 7.90 18.26
C TYR A 37 -4.56 6.97 17.77
N GLU A 38 -4.40 5.85 18.46
CA GLU A 38 -3.45 4.84 18.04
C GLU A 38 -3.84 4.30 16.66
N THR A 39 -2.90 4.34 15.74
CA THR A 39 -3.12 3.88 14.38
C THR A 39 -2.52 2.49 14.20
N VAL A 40 -3.30 1.60 13.60
CA VAL A 40 -2.85 0.25 13.26
C VAL A 40 -2.59 0.22 11.76
N GLU A 41 -1.40 -0.22 11.39
CA GLU A 41 -1.06 -0.36 9.97
C GLU A 41 -1.17 -1.81 9.53
N ASP A 42 -1.50 -1.98 8.26
CA ASP A 42 -1.50 -3.29 7.62
C ASP A 42 -1.06 -3.08 6.18
N LEU A 43 -0.01 -3.79 5.76
CA LEU A 43 0.60 -3.60 4.46
C LEU A 43 0.33 -4.80 3.56
N PHE A 44 0.09 -4.55 2.29
CA PHE A 44 -0.23 -5.56 1.28
C PHE A 44 0.65 -5.31 0.06
N PRO A 45 1.81 -5.98 -0.04
CA PRO A 45 2.66 -5.81 -1.23
C PRO A 45 2.10 -6.58 -2.42
N ARG A 46 2.18 -5.96 -3.58
CA ARG A 46 1.81 -6.56 -4.87
C ARG A 46 0.42 -7.16 -4.85
N HIS A 47 -0.51 -6.43 -4.26
CA HIS A 47 -1.89 -6.88 -4.17
C HIS A 47 -2.57 -6.72 -5.54
N ILE A 48 -3.30 -7.75 -5.96
CA ILE A 48 -4.03 -7.75 -7.22
C ILE A 48 -5.52 -7.61 -6.94
N LEU A 49 -6.11 -6.59 -7.50
CA LEU A 49 -7.56 -6.40 -7.47
C LEU A 49 -8.13 -6.81 -8.81
N THR A 50 -9.06 -7.74 -8.77
CA THR A 50 -9.77 -8.20 -9.97
C THR A 50 -11.18 -7.64 -9.94
N LYS A 51 -11.57 -6.96 -11.00
CA LYS A 51 -12.91 -6.40 -11.14
C LYS A 51 -13.40 -6.64 -12.56
N GLY A 52 -14.32 -7.59 -12.71
CA GLY A 52 -14.75 -8.03 -14.02
C GLY A 52 -13.57 -8.67 -14.74
N ASN A 53 -13.30 -8.19 -15.96
CA ASN A 53 -12.17 -8.66 -16.75
C ASN A 53 -10.89 -7.86 -16.48
N GLU A 54 -10.98 -6.84 -15.64
CA GLU A 54 -9.86 -5.96 -15.36
C GLU A 54 -9.06 -6.50 -14.18
N ARG A 55 -7.75 -6.40 -14.31
CA ARG A 55 -6.81 -6.86 -13.28
C ARG A 55 -5.82 -5.74 -13.00
N ILE A 56 -5.82 -5.26 -11.77
CA ILE A 56 -5.00 -4.12 -11.37
C ILE A 56 -4.10 -4.57 -10.23
N GLU A 57 -2.80 -4.45 -10.42
CA GLU A 57 -1.84 -4.77 -9.37
C GLU A 57 -1.29 -3.50 -8.76
N PHE A 58 -1.36 -3.42 -7.44
CA PHE A 58 -0.74 -2.34 -6.67
C PHE A 58 0.62 -2.81 -6.20
N ASP A 59 1.65 -2.00 -6.38
CA ASP A 59 2.96 -2.34 -5.84
C ASP A 59 2.91 -2.45 -4.32
N LEU A 60 2.20 -1.53 -3.68
CA LEU A 60 2.01 -1.57 -2.23
C LEU A 60 0.71 -0.87 -1.87
N ILE A 61 -0.05 -1.50 -0.98
CA ILE A 61 -1.19 -0.86 -0.32
C ILE A 61 -0.88 -0.82 1.18
N ILE A 62 -1.09 0.35 1.78
CA ILE A 62 -0.99 0.51 3.22
C ILE A 62 -2.40 0.84 3.71
N LYS A 63 -2.92 0.02 4.63
CA LYS A 63 -4.19 0.31 5.28
C LYS A 63 -3.91 0.82 6.68
N LEU A 64 -4.41 2.00 6.98
CA LEU A 64 -4.33 2.58 8.32
C LEU A 64 -5.72 2.58 8.92
N SER A 65 -5.83 2.17 10.18
CA SER A 65 -7.12 2.17 10.86
C SER A 65 -6.96 2.65 12.30
N TRP A 66 -8.01 3.27 12.81
CA TRP A 66 -8.04 3.72 14.20
C TRP A 66 -9.48 3.81 14.67
N LYS A 67 -9.66 3.78 15.99
CA LYS A 67 -10.95 3.94 16.62
C LYS A 67 -10.96 5.19 17.48
N THR A 68 -12.06 5.93 17.42
CA THR A 68 -12.25 7.10 18.28
C THR A 68 -12.71 6.66 19.66
N ASN A 69 -12.82 7.62 20.58
CA ASN A 69 -13.31 7.36 21.94
C ASN A 69 -14.73 6.82 21.97
N THR A 70 -15.52 7.16 20.94
CA THR A 70 -16.91 6.68 20.84
C THR A 70 -17.02 5.33 20.17
N GLY A 71 -15.88 4.74 19.77
CA GLY A 71 -15.86 3.45 19.11
C GLY A 71 -16.02 3.50 17.60
N ARG A 72 -16.10 4.69 17.02
CA ARG A 72 -16.20 4.84 15.56
C ARG A 72 -14.87 4.44 14.91
N LYS A 73 -14.96 3.59 13.92
CA LYS A 73 -13.75 3.09 13.23
C LYS A 73 -13.51 3.85 11.93
N PHE A 74 -12.27 4.23 11.73
CA PHE A 74 -11.83 4.86 10.48
C PHE A 74 -10.81 3.97 9.80
N GLU A 75 -10.89 3.89 8.48
CA GLU A 75 -9.91 3.18 7.66
C GLU A 75 -9.52 4.08 6.50
N ARG A 76 -8.23 4.08 6.20
CA ARG A 76 -7.69 4.84 5.05
C ARG A 76 -6.75 3.94 4.28
N LEU A 77 -6.87 3.98 2.96
CA LEU A 77 -6.01 3.22 2.06
C LEU A 77 -5.05 4.15 1.35
N ILE A 78 -3.78 3.78 1.38
CA ILE A 78 -2.71 4.48 0.66
C ILE A 78 -2.15 3.52 -0.37
N GLY A 79 -2.14 3.92 -1.64
CA GLY A 79 -1.49 3.15 -2.70
C GLY A 79 -0.16 3.77 -3.04
N VAL A 80 0.82 2.94 -3.37
CA VAL A 80 2.14 3.42 -3.78
C VAL A 80 2.58 2.63 -5.01
N GLU A 81 3.02 3.35 -6.04
CA GLU A 81 3.65 2.75 -7.21
C GLU A 81 5.11 3.17 -7.25
N PHE A 82 5.99 2.18 -7.37
CA PHE A 82 7.43 2.42 -7.40
C PHE A 82 7.93 2.40 -8.84
N LYS A 83 8.81 3.35 -9.18
CA LYS A 83 9.43 3.40 -10.48
C LYS A 83 10.76 4.10 -10.37
N GLU A 84 11.76 3.62 -11.07
CA GLU A 84 13.07 4.25 -10.96
C GLU A 84 13.10 5.58 -11.71
N THR A 85 12.83 5.57 -13.02
CA THR A 85 13.00 6.77 -13.82
C THR A 85 11.84 7.15 -14.72
N ASP A 86 10.98 6.21 -15.08
CA ASP A 86 9.94 6.46 -16.10
C ASP A 86 8.74 7.17 -15.49
N MET A 87 8.80 8.50 -15.43
CA MET A 87 7.76 9.32 -14.82
C MET A 87 6.41 9.17 -15.52
N LYS A 88 6.41 9.17 -16.84
CA LYS A 88 5.14 9.12 -17.56
C LYS A 88 4.41 7.81 -17.31
N LYS A 89 5.16 6.71 -17.30
CA LYS A 89 4.56 5.40 -17.05
C LYS A 89 3.99 5.29 -15.64
N VAL A 90 4.76 5.74 -14.63
CA VAL A 90 4.29 5.60 -13.24
C VAL A 90 3.10 6.50 -12.96
N ILE A 91 3.06 7.69 -13.59
CA ILE A 91 1.91 8.57 -13.42
C ILE A 91 0.67 7.94 -14.02
N LEU A 92 0.76 7.36 -15.21
CA LEU A 92 -0.38 6.66 -15.82
C LEU A 92 -0.84 5.48 -14.96
N GLN A 93 0.11 4.73 -14.41
CA GLN A 93 -0.21 3.63 -13.50
C GLN A 93 -0.96 4.15 -12.26
N ALA A 94 -0.49 5.24 -11.69
CA ALA A 94 -1.12 5.83 -10.51
C ALA A 94 -2.53 6.34 -10.83
N ILE A 95 -2.71 6.96 -11.99
CA ILE A 95 -4.02 7.45 -12.40
C ILE A 95 -5.02 6.28 -12.50
N ARG A 96 -4.60 5.16 -13.08
CA ARG A 96 -5.48 3.99 -13.20
C ARG A 96 -5.92 3.45 -11.85
N ARG A 97 -5.11 3.63 -10.82
CA ARG A 97 -5.37 3.07 -9.49
C ARG A 97 -6.02 4.08 -8.55
N ARG A 98 -6.10 5.33 -8.98
CA ARG A 98 -6.44 6.45 -8.09
C ARG A 98 -7.77 6.28 -7.37
N GLU A 99 -8.78 5.81 -8.06
CA GLU A 99 -10.12 5.77 -7.47
C GLU A 99 -10.27 4.71 -6.38
N TYR A 100 -9.35 3.76 -6.30
CA TYR A 100 -9.46 2.65 -5.36
C TYR A 100 -8.84 2.94 -3.99
N VAL A 101 -8.13 4.04 -3.85
CA VAL A 101 -7.45 4.38 -2.59
C VAL A 101 -7.78 5.81 -2.19
N ASP A 102 -7.66 6.08 -0.89
CA ASP A 102 -7.86 7.44 -0.38
C ASP A 102 -6.71 8.34 -0.77
N TYR A 103 -5.48 7.83 -0.69
CA TYR A 103 -4.26 8.56 -1.03
C TYR A 103 -3.45 7.72 -2.00
N MET A 104 -2.90 8.36 -3.02
CA MET A 104 -2.11 7.66 -4.02
C MET A 104 -0.78 8.36 -4.19
N TYR A 105 0.30 7.58 -4.21
CA TYR A 105 1.66 8.10 -4.31
C TYR A 105 2.42 7.43 -5.44
N ILE A 106 3.29 8.19 -6.09
CA ILE A 106 4.38 7.63 -6.88
C ILE A 106 5.68 7.84 -6.12
N ALA A 107 6.58 6.89 -6.25
CA ALA A 107 7.90 6.95 -5.61
C ALA A 107 8.95 6.72 -6.70
N THR A 108 9.79 7.72 -6.96
CA THR A 108 10.75 7.68 -8.06
C THR A 108 12.13 8.15 -7.60
N ARG A 109 13.16 7.68 -8.31
CA ARG A 109 14.51 8.25 -8.18
C ARG A 109 14.62 9.53 -8.98
N ASN A 110 13.95 9.55 -10.12
CA ASN A 110 14.04 10.65 -11.06
C ASN A 110 13.29 11.87 -10.54
N LEU A 111 13.94 13.01 -10.62
CA LEU A 111 13.35 14.29 -10.24
C LEU A 111 12.93 15.12 -11.47
N ILE A 112 13.27 14.66 -12.67
CA ILE A 112 13.01 15.39 -13.89
C ILE A 112 11.55 15.17 -14.31
N VAL A 113 10.77 16.24 -14.29
CA VAL A 113 9.37 16.20 -14.70
C VAL A 113 9.11 17.45 -15.56
N ASP A 114 8.13 17.36 -16.43
CA ASP A 114 7.65 18.54 -17.12
C ASP A 114 6.37 19.05 -16.44
N TYR A 115 5.88 20.19 -16.88
CA TYR A 115 4.72 20.77 -16.22
C TYR A 115 3.44 19.99 -16.50
N ILE A 116 3.38 19.23 -17.58
CA ILE A 116 2.23 18.35 -17.85
C ILE A 116 2.18 17.22 -16.81
N ASP A 117 3.35 16.66 -16.47
CA ASP A 117 3.42 15.67 -15.41
C ASP A 117 2.91 16.23 -14.08
N LEU A 118 3.36 17.44 -13.74
CA LEU A 118 2.93 18.10 -12.51
C LEU A 118 1.43 18.40 -12.53
N PHE A 119 0.91 18.78 -13.68
CA PHE A 119 -0.51 19.03 -13.84
C PHE A 119 -1.31 17.75 -13.58
N HIS A 120 -0.85 16.62 -14.11
CA HIS A 120 -1.53 15.34 -13.89
C HIS A 120 -1.51 14.96 -12.42
N LEU A 121 -0.38 15.13 -11.76
CA LEU A 121 -0.29 14.83 -10.33
C LEU A 121 -1.30 15.67 -9.54
N ALA A 122 -1.35 16.97 -9.85
CA ALA A 122 -2.25 17.88 -9.17
C ALA A 122 -3.72 17.54 -9.45
N ASP A 123 -4.03 17.25 -10.72
CA ASP A 123 -5.40 17.01 -11.15
C ASP A 123 -5.99 15.76 -10.47
N PHE A 124 -5.17 14.74 -10.28
CA PHE A 124 -5.60 13.49 -9.64
C PHE A 124 -5.21 13.41 -8.17
N GLN A 125 -4.64 14.49 -7.63
CA GLN A 125 -4.25 14.57 -6.23
C GLN A 125 -3.30 13.43 -5.82
N ILE A 126 -2.38 13.11 -6.74
CA ILE A 126 -1.38 12.08 -6.52
C ILE A 126 -0.16 12.71 -5.88
N GLY A 127 0.32 12.12 -4.80
CA GLY A 127 1.52 12.57 -4.12
C GLY A 127 2.78 12.02 -4.77
N TRP A 128 3.91 12.63 -4.44
CA TRP A 128 5.19 12.30 -5.06
C TRP A 128 6.27 12.21 -4.01
N ILE A 129 6.95 11.07 -3.98
CA ILE A 129 8.08 10.80 -3.11
C ILE A 129 9.29 10.59 -4.00
N ILE A 130 10.41 11.23 -3.66
CA ILE A 130 11.67 10.90 -4.32
C ILE A 130 12.57 10.16 -3.33
N TYR A 131 13.42 9.30 -3.87
CA TYR A 131 14.33 8.52 -3.04
C TYR A 131 15.65 8.31 -3.74
N THR A 132 16.67 8.15 -2.94
CA THR A 132 17.98 7.63 -3.37
C THR A 132 18.35 6.55 -2.35
N GLU A 133 19.55 5.99 -2.49
CA GLU A 133 20.03 5.04 -1.48
C GLU A 133 20.18 5.69 -0.10
N ASP A 134 20.24 7.02 -0.04
CA ASP A 134 20.57 7.73 1.20
C ASP A 134 19.38 8.41 1.85
N PHE A 135 18.30 8.66 1.11
CA PHE A 135 17.17 9.38 1.70
C PHE A 135 15.85 9.09 0.97
N VAL A 136 14.78 9.41 1.68
CA VAL A 136 13.42 9.43 1.16
C VAL A 136 12.86 10.81 1.48
N LYS A 137 12.27 11.47 0.49
CA LYS A 137 11.71 12.79 0.69
C LYS A 137 10.30 12.85 0.09
N LEU A 138 9.35 13.29 0.92
CA LEU A 138 7.98 13.54 0.46
C LEU A 138 7.93 14.92 -0.15
N LEU A 139 7.85 14.98 -1.49
CA LEU A 139 7.82 16.26 -2.20
C LEU A 139 6.40 16.84 -2.24
N ILE A 140 5.43 15.99 -2.57
CA ILE A 140 4.03 16.45 -2.72
C ILE A 140 3.17 15.44 -1.98
N PRO A 141 2.47 15.86 -0.91
CA PRO A 141 1.54 14.93 -0.24
C PRO A 141 0.32 14.67 -1.12
N SER A 142 -0.17 13.44 -1.09
CA SER A 142 -1.44 13.12 -1.72
C SER A 142 -2.58 13.67 -0.89
N ARG A 143 -3.64 14.10 -1.56
CA ARG A 143 -4.86 14.57 -0.91
C ARG A 143 -5.94 13.53 -1.11
N MET A 144 -6.89 13.50 -0.18
CA MET A 144 -7.96 12.51 -0.22
C MET A 144 -8.82 12.70 -1.47
N TYR A 145 -9.09 11.58 -2.13
CA TYR A 145 -9.81 11.58 -3.40
C TYR A 145 -11.17 10.95 -3.18
N PRO A 146 -12.26 11.70 -3.36
CA PRO A 146 -13.58 11.14 -3.10
C PRO A 146 -13.98 10.11 -4.15
N SER A 147 -14.17 8.88 -3.71
CA SER A 147 -14.59 7.79 -4.59
C SER A 147 -15.19 6.68 -3.77
N THR A 148 -16.26 6.07 -4.28
CA THR A 148 -16.83 4.89 -3.64
C THR A 148 -16.09 3.61 -4.03
N ALA A 149 -15.23 3.65 -5.04
CA ALA A 149 -14.47 2.47 -5.46
C ALA A 149 -13.49 1.99 -4.39
N VAL A 150 -13.16 2.85 -3.43
CA VAL A 150 -12.29 2.47 -2.31
C VAL A 150 -12.91 1.30 -1.52
N TYR A 151 -14.23 1.21 -1.48
CA TYR A 151 -14.89 0.12 -0.76
C TYR A 151 -14.67 -1.23 -1.45
N ASP A 152 -14.51 -1.26 -2.77
CA ASP A 152 -14.18 -2.49 -3.49
C ASP A 152 -12.84 -3.04 -3.01
N LEU A 153 -11.85 -2.17 -2.88
CA LEU A 153 -10.53 -2.58 -2.43
C LEU A 153 -10.56 -2.97 -0.95
N LEU A 154 -11.25 -2.20 -0.12
CA LEU A 154 -11.38 -2.55 1.31
C LEU A 154 -11.98 -3.94 1.49
N LYS A 155 -13.01 -4.27 0.72
CA LYS A 155 -13.64 -5.59 0.78
C LYS A 155 -12.66 -6.69 0.34
N ALA A 156 -11.90 -6.44 -0.72
CA ALA A 156 -10.93 -7.42 -1.20
C ALA A 156 -9.83 -7.68 -0.18
N LEU A 157 -9.36 -6.64 0.49
CA LEU A 157 -8.33 -6.78 1.52
C LEU A 157 -8.85 -7.52 2.74
N ALA A 158 -10.09 -7.26 3.14
CA ALA A 158 -10.72 -7.95 4.26
C ALA A 158 -10.87 -9.45 3.95
N ARG A 159 -11.28 -9.77 2.72
CA ARG A 159 -11.41 -11.16 2.28
C ARG A 159 -10.05 -11.87 2.31
N LYS A 160 -9.02 -11.19 1.91
CA LYS A 160 -7.67 -11.76 1.93
C LYS A 160 -7.27 -12.17 3.35
N UNK A 161 -7.61 -11.33 4.08
CA UNK A 161 -7.32 -11.57 5.31
C UNK A 161 -7.95 -12.71 5.86
N VAL A 162 -9.09 -12.85 5.70
CA VAL A 162 -9.86 -14.01 6.15
C VAL A 162 -9.29 -15.29 5.55
N ASP A 163 -9.02 -15.28 4.27
CA ASP A 163 -8.43 -16.44 3.58
C ASP A 163 -7.09 -16.83 4.19
N GLU A 164 -6.26 -15.88 4.52
CA GLU A 164 -4.97 -16.15 5.14
C GLU A 164 -5.14 -16.76 6.52
N ALA A 165 -6.09 -16.26 7.31
CA ALA A 165 -6.37 -16.79 8.64
C ALA A 165 -6.85 -18.23 8.56
N ILE A 166 -7.73 -18.52 7.61
CA ILE A 166 -8.24 -19.90 7.40
C ILE A 166 -7.08 -20.82 7.01
N SER A 167 -6.23 -20.38 6.10
CA SER A 167 -5.09 -21.17 5.64
C SER A 167 -4.14 -21.50 6.81
N GLU A 168 -3.85 -20.51 7.65
CA GLU A 168 -2.99 -20.70 8.82
C GLU A 168 -3.62 -21.69 9.80
N SER A 169 -4.93 -21.60 10.02
CA SER A 169 -5.65 -22.54 10.89
C SER A 169 -5.57 -23.96 10.37
N ARG A 170 -5.73 -24.15 9.06
CA ARG A 170 -5.66 -25.46 8.45
C ARG A 170 -4.28 -26.09 8.60
N VAL A 171 -3.23 -25.29 8.39
CA VAL A 171 -1.85 -25.74 8.56
C VAL A 171 -1.61 -26.17 10.01
N LYS A 172 -2.09 -25.38 10.96
CA LYS A 172 -1.93 -25.67 12.39
C LYS A 172 -2.63 -26.98 12.79
N ILE A 173 -3.86 -27.16 12.31
CA ILE A 173 -4.63 -28.37 12.59
C ILE A 173 -3.93 -29.62 12.01
N LYS A 174 -3.44 -29.52 10.79
CA LYS A 174 -2.71 -30.61 10.14
C LYS A 174 -1.46 -30.96 10.92
N SER A 175 -0.71 -29.96 11.37
CA SER A 175 0.50 -30.15 12.14
C SER A 175 0.21 -30.88 13.45
N LEU A 176 -0.86 -30.50 14.15
CA LEU A 176 -1.27 -31.15 15.38
C LEU A 176 -1.69 -32.58 15.15
N ALA A 177 -2.42 -32.86 14.07
CA ALA A 177 -2.86 -34.20 13.71
C ALA A 177 -1.66 -35.10 13.41
N GLU A 178 -0.67 -34.57 12.70
CA GLU A 178 0.56 -35.32 12.40
C GLU A 178 1.33 -35.65 13.67
N PHE A 179 1.40 -34.71 14.60
CA PHE A 179 2.07 -34.92 15.88
C PHE A 179 1.37 -36.00 16.69
N ALA A 180 0.04 -35.94 16.75
CA ALA A 180 -0.77 -36.90 17.51
C ALA A 180 -0.72 -38.31 16.90
N GLY A 181 -0.56 -38.40 15.58
CA GLY A 181 -0.50 -39.69 14.89
C GLY A 181 0.90 -40.21 14.68
N GLY A 182 1.89 -39.66 15.32
CA GLY A 182 3.29 -39.96 15.08
C GLY A 182 3.87 -41.13 15.89
N ASP A 183 3.06 -42.00 16.43
CA ASP A 183 3.56 -43.16 17.23
C ASP A 183 3.86 -44.35 16.37
#